data_b06c36e5ceb4f155214831f8dbfef195
#
_entry.id   b06c36e5ceb4f155214831f8dbfef195
#
_cell.length_a   1.000
_cell.length_b   1.000
_cell.length_c   1.000
_cell.angle_alpha   90.00
_cell.angle_beta   90.00
_cell.angle_gamma   90.00
#
_symmetry.space_group_name_H-M   'P 1'
#
loop_
_entity.id
_entity.type
_entity.pdbx_description
1 polymer ?
#
loop_
_entity_poly.entity_id
_entity_poly.type
_entity_poly.pdbx_seq_one_letter_code
_entity_poly.pdbx_strand_id
1 'polypeptide(L)'
;MTLYESLLNCFGYNEPFKTSEINFEDYSKEKICIEMTKLCKKGKVVRFETGIYYIPKTNKFGTVIFNQSKIVDKKYIKDGEQVFGYYSGTELEYRLGLTKVKPNTIVIYTNGDTTRMRRVMVRSQRIILRKPRTKIDKFNAPVLCFLELMNGIDTEPLDEYKRKLISDYITENRITQRQITKYIPYFPDKTCRNLIESEVIYRVPQ
;
A
#
# COMPACT_ATOMS: atom_id res chain seq x y z
N MET A 1 -14.26 8.72 -29.78
CA MET A 1 -13.63 9.17 -28.52
C MET A 1 -12.11 9.10 -28.67
N THR A 2 -11.36 10.11 -28.24
CA THR A 2 -9.88 10.08 -28.33
C THR A 2 -9.29 9.16 -27.27
N LEU A 3 -8.08 8.62 -27.50
CA LEU A 3 -7.40 7.80 -26.47
C LEU A 3 -7.27 8.55 -25.13
N TYR A 4 -7.03 9.86 -25.17
CA TYR A 4 -6.92 10.67 -23.95
C TYR A 4 -8.24 10.71 -23.16
N GLU A 5 -9.37 10.89 -23.82
CA GLU A 5 -10.70 10.87 -23.18
C GLU A 5 -11.02 9.50 -22.58
N SER A 6 -10.68 8.42 -23.32
CA SER A 6 -10.86 7.06 -22.82
C SER A 6 -10.03 6.80 -21.56
N LEU A 7 -8.76 7.23 -21.56
CA LEU A 7 -7.86 7.11 -20.39
C LEU A 7 -8.38 7.93 -19.21
N LEU A 8 -8.83 9.17 -19.46
CA LEU A 8 -9.34 10.03 -18.39
C LEU A 8 -10.61 9.47 -17.76
N ASN A 9 -11.52 8.95 -18.57
CA ASN A 9 -12.75 8.33 -18.08
C ASN A 9 -12.48 7.04 -17.29
N CYS A 10 -11.47 6.26 -17.70
CA CYS A 10 -11.16 5.00 -17.07
C CYS A 10 -10.36 5.17 -15.77
N PHE A 11 -9.34 6.01 -15.78
CA PHE A 11 -8.37 6.10 -14.67
C PHE A 11 -8.48 7.38 -13.85
N GLY A 12 -8.99 8.47 -14.42
CA GLY A 12 -9.07 9.77 -13.74
C GLY A 12 -7.74 10.52 -13.68
N TYR A 13 -7.76 11.67 -13.00
CA TYR A 13 -6.57 12.50 -12.77
C TYR A 13 -5.76 12.00 -11.56
N ASN A 14 -4.43 12.09 -11.67
CA ASN A 14 -3.49 11.73 -10.59
C ASN A 14 -3.68 10.32 -10.04
N GLU A 15 -4.22 9.41 -10.86
CA GLU A 15 -4.25 7.98 -10.57
C GLU A 15 -3.25 7.24 -11.47
N PRO A 16 -2.38 6.39 -10.89
CA PRO A 16 -1.42 5.62 -11.68
C PRO A 16 -2.11 4.48 -12.41
N PHE A 17 -1.73 4.27 -13.67
CA PHE A 17 -2.16 3.12 -14.46
C PHE A 17 -0.99 2.49 -15.21
N LYS A 18 -1.12 1.19 -15.49
CA LYS A 18 -0.13 0.43 -16.26
C LYS A 18 -0.55 0.36 -17.73
N THR A 19 0.43 0.29 -18.63
CA THR A 19 0.14 0.07 -20.05
C THR A 19 -0.67 -1.20 -20.29
N SER A 20 -0.46 -2.23 -19.46
CA SER A 20 -1.19 -3.50 -19.53
C SER A 20 -2.68 -3.40 -19.15
N GLU A 21 -3.08 -2.32 -18.48
CA GLU A 21 -4.48 -2.07 -18.09
C GLU A 21 -5.27 -1.33 -19.19
N ILE A 22 -4.56 -0.80 -20.22
CA ILE A 22 -5.18 -0.13 -21.33
C ILE A 22 -5.69 -1.20 -22.31
N ASN A 23 -7.00 -1.45 -22.25
CA ASN A 23 -7.66 -2.38 -23.15
C ASN A 23 -8.94 -1.72 -23.70
N PHE A 24 -8.80 -1.00 -24.82
CA PHE A 24 -9.90 -0.36 -25.51
C PHE A 24 -10.09 -0.99 -26.88
N GLU A 25 -11.31 -1.42 -27.20
CA GLU A 25 -11.64 -2.17 -28.43
C GLU A 25 -11.20 -1.47 -29.72
N ASP A 26 -11.24 -0.13 -29.75
CA ASP A 26 -10.88 0.68 -30.92
C ASP A 26 -9.36 0.87 -31.13
N TYR A 27 -8.51 0.31 -30.25
CA TYR A 27 -7.08 0.57 -30.24
C TYR A 27 -6.24 -0.70 -30.19
N SER A 28 -5.41 -0.94 -31.23
CA SER A 28 -4.37 -1.97 -31.14
C SER A 28 -3.26 -1.55 -30.16
N LYS A 29 -2.51 -2.53 -29.64
CA LYS A 29 -1.39 -2.27 -28.71
C LYS A 29 -0.35 -1.33 -29.30
N GLU A 30 -0.04 -1.47 -30.59
CA GLU A 30 0.91 -0.62 -31.32
C GLU A 30 0.39 0.83 -31.39
N LYS A 31 -0.89 1.00 -31.74
CA LYS A 31 -1.55 2.32 -31.79
C LYS A 31 -1.57 2.98 -30.41
N ILE A 32 -1.84 2.23 -29.34
CA ILE A 32 -1.75 2.73 -27.96
C ILE A 32 -0.34 3.24 -27.66
N CYS A 33 0.71 2.49 -27.99
CA CYS A 33 2.09 2.91 -27.73
C CYS A 33 2.46 4.21 -28.45
N ILE A 34 2.04 4.34 -29.72
CA ILE A 34 2.29 5.55 -30.53
C ILE A 34 1.56 6.75 -29.92
N GLU A 35 0.25 6.62 -29.64
CA GLU A 35 -0.57 7.69 -29.08
C GLU A 35 -0.12 8.07 -27.65
N MET A 36 0.24 7.12 -26.81
CA MET A 36 0.82 7.37 -25.47
C MET A 36 2.09 8.21 -25.58
N THR A 37 2.97 7.88 -26.55
CA THR A 37 4.18 8.69 -26.80
C THR A 37 3.85 10.12 -27.17
N LYS A 38 2.85 10.34 -28.03
CA LYS A 38 2.37 11.68 -28.40
C LYS A 38 1.76 12.42 -27.22
N LEU A 39 0.95 11.75 -26.41
CA LEU A 39 0.33 12.33 -25.22
C LEU A 39 1.38 12.74 -24.17
N CYS A 40 2.43 11.93 -24.00
CA CYS A 40 3.56 12.26 -23.14
C CYS A 40 4.34 13.48 -23.65
N LYS A 41 4.62 13.56 -24.95
CA LYS A 41 5.28 14.74 -25.55
C LYS A 41 4.45 16.03 -25.38
N LYS A 42 3.13 15.93 -25.39
CA LYS A 42 2.20 17.05 -25.16
C LYS A 42 1.96 17.38 -23.68
N GLY A 43 2.56 16.64 -22.75
CA GLY A 43 2.36 16.79 -21.30
C GLY A 43 0.97 16.39 -20.79
N LYS A 44 0.11 15.82 -21.65
CA LYS A 44 -1.24 15.36 -21.26
C LYS A 44 -1.20 14.10 -20.41
N VAL A 45 -0.18 13.27 -20.58
CA VAL A 45 0.12 12.08 -19.77
C VAL A 45 1.56 12.15 -19.34
N VAL A 46 1.85 11.77 -18.11
CA VAL A 46 3.20 11.73 -17.57
C VAL A 46 3.61 10.28 -17.36
N ARG A 47 4.76 9.90 -17.91
CA ARG A 47 5.40 8.62 -17.62
C ARG A 47 6.15 8.74 -16.30
N PHE A 48 5.70 8.01 -15.29
CA PHE A 48 6.38 7.98 -14.00
C PHE A 48 7.62 7.10 -14.05
N GLU A 49 7.47 5.88 -14.57
CA GLU A 49 8.52 4.91 -14.85
C GLU A 49 8.10 4.01 -16.02
N THR A 50 8.93 3.05 -16.41
CA THR A 50 8.60 2.13 -17.50
C THR A 50 7.30 1.37 -17.22
N GLY A 51 6.33 1.55 -18.10
CA GLY A 51 5.03 0.90 -18.04
C GLY A 51 4.03 1.52 -17.05
N ILE A 52 4.39 2.57 -16.29
CA ILE A 52 3.48 3.24 -15.36
C ILE A 52 3.33 4.72 -15.72
N TYR A 53 2.09 5.16 -15.83
CA TYR A 53 1.71 6.49 -16.26
C TYR A 53 0.64 7.08 -15.33
N TYR A 54 0.43 8.39 -15.44
CA TYR A 54 -0.72 9.08 -14.84
C TYR A 54 -1.10 10.29 -15.66
N ILE A 55 -2.33 10.77 -15.53
CA ILE A 55 -2.82 12.01 -16.14
C ILE A 55 -2.67 13.10 -15.09
N PRO A 56 -1.83 14.13 -15.32
CA PRO A 56 -1.63 15.19 -14.33
C PRO A 56 -2.90 16.04 -14.20
N LYS A 57 -3.29 16.33 -12.96
CA LYS A 57 -4.34 17.32 -12.69
C LYS A 57 -3.73 18.71 -12.70
N THR A 58 -4.28 19.60 -13.50
CA THR A 58 -3.93 21.02 -13.50
C THR A 58 -5.09 21.85 -12.95
N ASN A 59 -4.78 22.91 -12.25
CA ASN A 59 -5.74 23.91 -11.79
C ASN A 59 -5.20 25.32 -12.11
N LYS A 60 -5.93 26.35 -11.72
CA LYS A 60 -5.54 27.77 -11.94
C LYS A 60 -4.20 28.18 -11.29
N PHE A 61 -3.67 27.37 -10.38
CA PHE A 61 -2.37 27.59 -9.69
C PHE A 61 -1.25 26.73 -10.28
N GLY A 62 -1.51 25.92 -11.32
CA GLY A 62 -0.54 25.04 -11.96
C GLY A 62 -0.85 23.56 -11.82
N THR A 63 0.17 22.72 -12.03
CA THR A 63 0.02 21.26 -11.94
C THR A 63 0.01 20.82 -10.48
N VAL A 64 -1.00 20.06 -10.10
CA VAL A 64 -1.11 19.47 -8.76
C VAL A 64 -0.01 18.42 -8.58
N ILE A 65 0.71 18.50 -7.44
CA ILE A 65 1.78 17.55 -7.11
C ILE A 65 1.19 16.13 -7.05
N PHE A 66 1.80 15.24 -7.81
CA PHE A 66 1.41 13.83 -7.82
C PHE A 66 1.88 13.12 -6.54
N ASN A 67 0.98 12.41 -5.87
CA ASN A 67 1.32 11.61 -4.70
C ASN A 67 2.01 10.31 -5.10
N GLN A 68 3.33 10.24 -4.90
CA GLN A 68 4.15 9.08 -5.26
C GLN A 68 3.79 7.81 -4.47
N SER A 69 3.14 7.94 -3.29
CA SER A 69 2.72 6.76 -2.52
C SER A 69 1.72 5.90 -3.29
N LYS A 70 0.91 6.49 -4.18
CA LYS A 70 -0.02 5.75 -5.04
C LYS A 70 0.69 4.74 -5.97
N ILE A 71 1.92 5.08 -6.41
CA ILE A 71 2.72 4.14 -7.22
C ILE A 71 3.22 2.98 -6.35
N VAL A 72 3.66 3.29 -5.14
CA VAL A 72 4.11 2.28 -4.18
C VAL A 72 2.95 1.34 -3.84
N ASP A 73 1.77 1.91 -3.57
CA ASP A 73 0.55 1.14 -3.31
C ASP A 73 0.24 0.22 -4.49
N LYS A 74 0.18 0.75 -5.72
CA LYS A 74 -0.15 -0.02 -6.92
C LYS A 74 0.86 -1.12 -7.25
N LYS A 75 2.13 -0.90 -6.94
CA LYS A 75 3.20 -1.89 -7.21
C LYS A 75 3.29 -2.98 -6.17
N TYR A 76 3.08 -2.66 -4.89
CA TYR A 76 3.49 -3.52 -3.79
C TYR A 76 2.41 -3.83 -2.77
N ILE A 77 1.29 -3.09 -2.77
CA ILE A 77 0.21 -3.24 -1.78
C ILE A 77 -1.06 -3.78 -2.43
N LYS A 78 -1.61 -3.03 -3.41
CA LYS A 78 -2.88 -3.38 -4.05
C LYS A 78 -2.98 -2.85 -5.47
N ASP A 79 -3.65 -3.58 -6.32
CA ASP A 79 -3.99 -3.18 -7.70
C ASP A 79 -5.48 -3.50 -7.95
N GLY A 80 -6.30 -2.47 -8.04
CA GLY A 80 -7.76 -2.60 -7.99
C GLY A 80 -8.23 -3.27 -6.70
N GLU A 81 -9.01 -4.32 -6.84
CA GLU A 81 -9.52 -5.14 -5.72
C GLU A 81 -8.49 -6.16 -5.17
N GLN A 82 -7.39 -6.33 -5.87
CA GLN A 82 -6.38 -7.32 -5.52
C GLN A 82 -5.40 -6.75 -4.51
N VAL A 83 -5.43 -7.27 -3.28
CA VAL A 83 -4.48 -6.92 -2.22
C VAL A 83 -3.42 -8.01 -2.14
N PHE A 84 -2.15 -7.60 -2.17
CA PHE A 84 -1.01 -8.52 -2.17
C PHE A 84 0.16 -8.03 -1.31
N GLY A 85 -0.04 -6.97 -0.53
CA GLY A 85 0.96 -6.42 0.37
C GLY A 85 0.37 -5.58 1.50
N TYR A 86 1.23 -5.21 2.44
CA TYR A 86 0.91 -4.25 3.51
C TYR A 86 2.18 -3.54 3.99
N TYR A 87 2.00 -2.36 4.56
CA TYR A 87 3.05 -1.58 5.20
C TYR A 87 3.43 -2.15 6.57
N SER A 88 4.67 -1.95 6.99
CA SER A 88 5.20 -2.40 8.27
C SER A 88 6.17 -1.39 8.88
N GLY A 89 6.51 -1.60 10.17
CA GLY A 89 7.44 -0.76 10.91
C GLY A 89 6.95 0.69 11.03
N THR A 90 7.88 1.62 11.10
CA THR A 90 7.59 3.05 11.34
C THR A 90 6.64 3.67 10.31
N GLU A 91 6.61 3.18 9.06
CA GLU A 91 5.62 3.66 8.08
C GLU A 91 4.20 3.28 8.47
N LEU A 92 4.00 2.06 8.98
CA LEU A 92 2.70 1.63 9.49
C LEU A 92 2.30 2.46 10.72
N GLU A 93 3.22 2.62 11.66
CA GLU A 93 2.99 3.44 12.86
C GLU A 93 2.63 4.89 12.51
N TYR A 94 3.34 5.48 11.53
CA TYR A 94 3.06 6.82 11.02
C TYR A 94 1.66 6.92 10.39
N ARG A 95 1.28 5.93 9.58
CA ARG A 95 -0.04 5.88 8.93
C ARG A 95 -1.18 5.72 9.92
N LEU A 96 -0.94 5.02 11.02
CA LEU A 96 -1.89 4.83 12.12
C LEU A 96 -1.89 6.00 13.13
N GLY A 97 -0.99 6.98 12.97
CA GLY A 97 -0.87 8.10 13.91
C GLY A 97 -0.17 7.76 15.23
N LEU A 98 0.44 6.57 15.34
CA LEU A 98 1.19 6.13 16.52
C LEU A 98 2.51 6.87 16.69
N THR A 99 3.04 7.40 15.59
CA THR A 99 4.21 8.29 15.56
C THR A 99 3.99 9.46 14.62
N LYS A 100 4.61 10.60 14.91
CA LYS A 100 4.66 11.77 14.03
C LYS A 100 5.87 11.75 13.09
N VAL A 101 6.78 10.80 13.27
CA VAL A 101 8.02 10.70 12.51
C VAL A 101 7.77 9.92 11.23
N LYS A 102 7.83 10.62 10.08
CA LYS A 102 7.77 9.97 8.78
C LYS A 102 9.10 9.28 8.48
N PRO A 103 9.11 7.98 8.17
CA PRO A 103 10.35 7.26 7.93
C PRO A 103 10.97 7.60 6.57
N ASN A 104 12.30 7.63 6.51
CA ASN A 104 13.04 7.76 5.25
C ASN A 104 13.03 6.47 4.42
N THR A 105 12.78 5.34 5.07
CA THR A 105 12.74 4.03 4.44
C THR A 105 11.44 3.32 4.82
N ILE A 106 10.69 2.93 3.81
CA ILE A 106 9.41 2.22 3.97
C ILE A 106 9.68 0.72 3.96
N VAL A 107 9.07 -0.02 4.88
CA VAL A 107 9.09 -1.49 4.89
C VAL A 107 7.73 -2.00 4.42
N ILE A 108 7.75 -2.91 3.45
CA ILE A 108 6.54 -3.50 2.86
C ILE A 108 6.71 -5.01 2.79
N TYR A 109 5.70 -5.73 3.25
CA TYR A 109 5.53 -7.15 2.96
C TYR A 109 4.66 -7.31 1.72
N THR A 110 5.11 -8.11 0.73
CA THR A 110 4.39 -8.29 -0.53
C THR A 110 4.57 -9.68 -1.11
N ASN A 111 3.51 -10.24 -1.70
CA ASN A 111 3.55 -11.53 -2.40
C ASN A 111 4.45 -11.51 -3.65
N GLY A 112 4.69 -10.34 -4.23
CA GLY A 112 5.48 -10.17 -5.45
C GLY A 112 6.99 -10.36 -5.24
N ASP A 113 7.46 -10.54 -4.00
CA ASP A 113 8.87 -10.76 -3.73
C ASP A 113 9.15 -12.22 -3.37
N THR A 114 10.06 -12.85 -4.11
CA THR A 114 10.50 -14.23 -3.89
C THR A 114 11.69 -14.31 -2.94
N THR A 115 12.41 -13.20 -2.76
CA THR A 115 13.57 -13.11 -1.87
C THR A 115 13.11 -12.75 -0.45
N ARG A 116 13.89 -13.20 0.56
CA ARG A 116 13.60 -12.86 1.96
C ARG A 116 13.53 -11.35 2.20
N MET A 117 14.39 -10.60 1.52
CA MET A 117 14.46 -9.14 1.61
C MET A 117 15.12 -8.57 0.34
N ARG A 118 14.54 -7.50 -0.20
CA ARG A 118 15.08 -6.74 -1.32
C ARG A 118 14.94 -5.24 -1.08
N ARG A 119 15.99 -4.48 -1.42
CA ARG A 119 15.95 -3.01 -1.39
C ARG A 119 15.64 -2.50 -2.78
N VAL A 120 14.68 -1.60 -2.89
CA VAL A 120 14.30 -0.94 -4.14
C VAL A 120 14.14 0.56 -3.89
N MET A 121 14.15 1.31 -4.98
CA MET A 121 13.83 2.74 -4.96
C MET A 121 12.68 3.04 -5.91
N VAL A 122 11.75 3.86 -5.45
CA VAL A 122 10.73 4.46 -6.29
C VAL A 122 11.01 5.97 -6.26
N ARG A 123 11.69 6.46 -7.29
CA ARG A 123 12.34 7.78 -7.31
C ARG A 123 13.24 7.98 -6.08
N SER A 124 12.91 8.94 -5.20
CA SER A 124 13.69 9.23 -3.99
C SER A 124 13.31 8.37 -2.77
N GLN A 125 12.19 7.63 -2.84
CA GLN A 125 11.71 6.82 -1.73
C GLN A 125 12.46 5.49 -1.67
N ARG A 126 13.13 5.23 -0.56
CA ARG A 126 13.76 3.94 -0.26
C ARG A 126 12.71 2.98 0.27
N ILE A 127 12.68 1.75 -0.26
CA ILE A 127 11.74 0.72 0.14
C ILE A 127 12.49 -0.58 0.38
N ILE A 128 12.17 -1.22 1.49
CA ILE A 128 12.58 -2.59 1.80
C ILE A 128 11.37 -3.48 1.58
N LEU A 129 11.44 -4.32 0.56
CA LEU A 129 10.46 -5.35 0.30
C LEU A 129 10.83 -6.60 1.09
N ARG A 130 9.84 -7.21 1.71
CA ARG A 130 9.98 -8.46 2.47
C ARG A 130 8.99 -9.49 1.99
N LYS A 131 9.43 -10.74 1.94
CA LYS A 131 8.54 -11.88 1.73
C LYS A 131 7.59 -11.99 2.91
N PRO A 132 6.27 -12.12 2.67
CA PRO A 132 5.30 -12.25 3.75
C PRO A 132 5.43 -13.63 4.43
N ARG A 133 4.98 -13.71 5.67
CA ARG A 133 4.97 -14.94 6.48
C ARG A 133 3.96 -15.96 5.95
N THR A 134 2.89 -15.49 5.36
CA THR A 134 1.88 -16.26 4.62
C THR A 134 1.38 -15.45 3.43
N LYS A 135 0.73 -16.10 2.47
CA LYS A 135 0.17 -15.41 1.29
C LYS A 135 -0.85 -14.35 1.74
N ILE A 136 -0.67 -13.14 1.24
CA ILE A 136 -1.52 -11.98 1.52
C ILE A 136 -2.68 -11.96 0.53
N ASP A 137 -3.88 -11.67 1.04
CA ASP A 137 -5.08 -11.37 0.27
C ASP A 137 -5.88 -10.25 0.97
N LYS A 138 -6.97 -9.80 0.34
CA LYS A 138 -7.80 -8.72 0.89
C LYS A 138 -8.47 -9.03 2.23
N PHE A 139 -8.65 -10.30 2.56
CA PHE A 139 -9.31 -10.73 3.79
C PHE A 139 -8.35 -10.85 4.97
N ASN A 140 -7.08 -11.18 4.69
CA ASN A 140 -6.10 -11.38 5.74
C ASN A 140 -5.10 -10.21 5.89
N ALA A 141 -4.96 -9.35 4.89
CA ALA A 141 -4.02 -8.22 4.96
C ALA A 141 -4.19 -7.36 6.23
N PRO A 142 -5.41 -7.01 6.67
CA PRO A 142 -5.58 -6.21 7.88
C PRO A 142 -5.06 -6.90 9.15
N VAL A 143 -5.39 -8.17 9.35
CA VAL A 143 -4.93 -8.90 10.55
C VAL A 143 -3.43 -9.19 10.50
N LEU A 144 -2.85 -9.45 9.32
CA LEU A 144 -1.41 -9.61 9.18
C LEU A 144 -0.66 -8.29 9.46
N CYS A 145 -1.19 -7.18 8.97
CA CYS A 145 -0.69 -5.85 9.27
C CYS A 145 -0.72 -5.55 10.77
N PHE A 146 -1.84 -5.84 11.44
CA PHE A 146 -2.01 -5.71 12.89
C PHE A 146 -1.00 -6.57 13.65
N LEU A 147 -0.85 -7.84 13.29
CA LEU A 147 0.11 -8.74 13.94
C LEU A 147 1.57 -8.30 13.73
N GLU A 148 1.88 -7.73 12.56
CA GLU A 148 3.21 -7.15 12.31
C GLU A 148 3.44 -5.88 13.14
N LEU A 149 2.41 -5.06 13.35
CA LEU A 149 2.46 -3.93 14.27
C LEU A 149 2.77 -4.42 15.69
N MET A 150 2.02 -5.41 16.19
CA MET A 150 2.25 -5.98 17.52
C MET A 150 3.62 -6.65 17.65
N ASN A 151 4.14 -7.22 16.57
CA ASN A 151 5.51 -7.75 16.53
C ASN A 151 6.58 -6.65 16.65
N GLY A 152 6.30 -5.44 16.21
CA GLY A 152 7.21 -4.29 16.20
C GLY A 152 7.13 -3.41 17.45
N ILE A 153 6.06 -3.49 18.22
CA ILE A 153 5.91 -2.71 19.46
C ILE A 153 6.93 -3.17 20.48
N ASP A 154 7.69 -2.22 21.04
CA ASP A 154 8.55 -2.47 22.18
C ASP A 154 7.70 -2.62 23.45
N THR A 155 8.24 -3.34 24.44
CA THR A 155 7.55 -3.75 25.69
C THR A 155 7.20 -2.59 26.64
N GLU A 156 7.38 -1.34 26.23
CA GLU A 156 6.87 -0.20 27.01
C GLU A 156 5.35 -0.19 27.00
N PRO A 157 4.72 0.10 28.15
CA PRO A 157 3.28 0.18 28.23
C PRO A 157 2.74 1.20 27.22
N LEU A 158 1.85 0.74 26.33
CA LEU A 158 1.16 1.63 25.42
C LEU A 158 0.34 2.64 26.23
N ASP A 159 0.52 3.93 25.95
CA ASP A 159 -0.36 4.95 26.51
C ASP A 159 -1.80 4.77 25.98
N GLU A 160 -2.77 5.35 26.66
CA GLU A 160 -4.19 5.18 26.32
C GLU A 160 -4.53 5.72 24.92
N TYR A 161 -3.82 6.75 24.47
CA TYR A 161 -4.01 7.29 23.13
C TYR A 161 -3.61 6.28 22.04
N LYS A 162 -2.44 5.65 22.17
CA LYS A 162 -1.97 4.62 21.24
C LYS A 162 -2.87 3.39 21.29
N ARG A 163 -3.29 2.95 22.48
CA ARG A 163 -4.26 1.86 22.63
C ARG A 163 -5.55 2.14 21.90
N LYS A 164 -6.07 3.37 21.99
CA LYS A 164 -7.26 3.78 21.27
C LYS A 164 -7.07 3.69 19.75
N LEU A 165 -5.97 4.24 19.21
CA LEU A 165 -5.68 4.17 17.76
C LEU A 165 -5.62 2.73 17.26
N ILE A 166 -4.99 1.83 18.02
CA ILE A 166 -4.94 0.40 17.67
C ILE A 166 -6.33 -0.23 17.74
N SER A 167 -7.12 0.12 18.75
CA SER A 167 -8.50 -0.35 18.90
C SER A 167 -9.40 0.12 17.76
N ASP A 168 -9.26 1.38 17.35
CA ASP A 168 -9.96 1.94 16.19
C ASP A 168 -9.60 1.17 14.91
N TYR A 169 -8.31 0.88 14.68
CA TYR A 169 -7.86 0.07 13.57
C TYR A 169 -8.47 -1.35 13.57
N ILE A 170 -8.51 -2.01 14.74
CA ILE A 170 -9.14 -3.33 14.90
C ILE A 170 -10.61 -3.27 14.51
N THR A 171 -11.34 -2.26 14.99
CA THR A 171 -12.77 -2.08 14.76
C THR A 171 -13.07 -1.77 13.29
N GLU A 172 -12.37 -0.82 12.69
CA GLU A 172 -12.53 -0.40 11.29
C GLU A 172 -12.26 -1.56 10.32
N ASN A 173 -11.29 -2.40 10.63
CA ASN A 173 -10.91 -3.55 9.81
C ASN A 173 -11.62 -4.85 10.21
N ARG A 174 -12.52 -4.81 11.20
CA ARG A 174 -13.29 -5.96 11.69
C ARG A 174 -12.40 -7.15 12.05
N ILE A 175 -11.27 -6.88 12.70
CA ILE A 175 -10.34 -7.92 13.13
C ILE A 175 -10.95 -8.66 14.32
N THR A 176 -10.99 -10.00 14.26
CA THR A 176 -11.57 -10.87 15.29
C THR A 176 -10.51 -11.74 15.96
N GLN A 177 -10.81 -12.24 17.16
CA GLN A 177 -9.95 -13.20 17.86
C GLN A 177 -9.71 -14.45 17.01
N ARG A 178 -10.72 -14.92 16.28
CA ARG A 178 -10.59 -16.06 15.37
C ARG A 178 -9.54 -15.83 14.29
N GLN A 179 -9.49 -14.63 13.71
CA GLN A 179 -8.47 -14.28 12.71
C GLN A 179 -7.08 -14.21 13.34
N ILE A 180 -6.96 -13.61 14.52
CA ILE A 180 -5.69 -13.55 15.26
C ILE A 180 -5.20 -14.97 15.54
N THR A 181 -6.02 -15.83 16.12
CA THR A 181 -5.68 -17.23 16.43
C THR A 181 -5.24 -18.01 15.19
N LYS A 182 -5.88 -17.74 14.04
CA LYS A 182 -5.51 -18.37 12.77
C LYS A 182 -4.11 -17.98 12.28
N TYR A 183 -3.71 -16.72 12.47
CA TYR A 183 -2.49 -16.18 11.85
C TYR A 183 -1.33 -15.99 12.81
N ILE A 184 -1.57 -15.94 14.14
CA ILE A 184 -0.53 -15.76 15.15
C ILE A 184 0.60 -16.82 15.07
N PRO A 185 0.35 -18.10 14.71
CA PRO A 185 1.41 -19.11 14.60
C PRO A 185 2.49 -18.79 13.53
N TYR A 186 2.21 -17.90 12.60
CA TYR A 186 3.19 -17.45 11.62
C TYR A 186 4.12 -16.35 12.16
N PHE A 187 3.87 -15.83 13.36
CA PHE A 187 4.61 -14.74 13.97
C PHE A 187 5.50 -15.24 15.13
N PRO A 188 6.56 -14.49 15.49
CA PRO A 188 7.36 -14.82 16.65
C PRO A 188 6.55 -14.78 17.95
N ASP A 189 6.97 -15.56 18.97
CA ASP A 189 6.30 -15.63 20.28
C ASP A 189 6.16 -14.27 20.97
N LYS A 190 7.13 -13.36 20.73
CA LYS A 190 7.04 -11.98 21.23
C LYS A 190 5.77 -11.26 20.77
N THR A 191 5.21 -11.60 19.61
CA THR A 191 3.97 -10.99 19.11
C THR A 191 2.79 -11.34 20.00
N CYS A 192 2.71 -12.61 20.43
CA CYS A 192 1.70 -13.06 21.39
C CYS A 192 1.88 -12.38 22.76
N ARG A 193 3.12 -12.30 23.22
CA ARG A 193 3.47 -11.60 24.47
C ARG A 193 3.02 -10.13 24.41
N ASN A 194 3.39 -9.43 23.34
CA ASN A 194 3.03 -8.01 23.16
C ASN A 194 1.51 -7.79 23.11
N LEU A 195 0.76 -8.70 22.50
CA LEU A 195 -0.70 -8.67 22.48
C LEU A 195 -1.31 -8.73 23.89
N ILE A 196 -0.75 -9.56 24.77
CA ILE A 196 -1.22 -9.75 26.16
C ILE A 196 -0.77 -8.58 27.03
N GLU A 197 0.54 -8.25 27.02
CA GLU A 197 1.12 -7.21 27.87
C GLU A 197 0.61 -5.80 27.55
N SER A 198 0.27 -5.54 26.29
CA SER A 198 -0.36 -4.27 25.87
C SER A 198 -1.86 -4.19 26.18
N GLU A 199 -2.46 -5.28 26.65
CA GLU A 199 -3.91 -5.42 26.88
C GLU A 199 -4.79 -5.26 25.63
N VAL A 200 -4.17 -5.12 24.45
CA VAL A 200 -4.89 -4.93 23.18
C VAL A 200 -5.75 -6.14 22.82
N ILE A 201 -5.33 -7.35 23.21
CA ILE A 201 -6.09 -8.58 22.96
C ILE A 201 -7.50 -8.54 23.54
N TYR A 202 -7.71 -7.88 24.68
CA TYR A 202 -9.00 -7.77 25.34
C TYR A 202 -9.96 -6.79 24.64
N ARG A 203 -9.44 -6.00 23.71
CA ARG A 203 -10.24 -5.05 22.90
C ARG A 203 -10.65 -5.66 21.54
N VAL A 204 -10.22 -6.88 21.25
CA VAL A 204 -10.54 -7.57 19.99
C VAL A 204 -11.89 -8.29 20.14
N PRO A 205 -12.86 -8.06 19.25
CA PRO A 205 -14.13 -8.80 19.22
C PRO A 205 -13.91 -10.32 19.06
N GLN A 206 -14.83 -11.09 19.63
CA GLN A 206 -14.84 -12.55 19.48
C GLN A 206 -15.13 -13.00 18.06
#